data_1bc33b2b33092f28dcd7ac1534a64de7
#
_entry.id   1bc33b2b33092f28dcd7ac1534a64de7
#
_cell.length_a   1.000
_cell.length_b   1.000
_cell.length_c   1.000
_cell.angle_alpha   90.00
_cell.angle_beta   90.00
_cell.angle_gamma   90.00
#
_symmetry.space_group_name_H-M   'P 1'
#
loop_
_entity.id
_entity.type
_entity.pdbx_description
1 polymer ?
#
loop_
_entity_poly.entity_id
_entity_poly.type
_entity_poly.pdbx_seq_one_letter_code
_entity_poly.pdbx_strand_id
1 'polypeptide(L)'
;MGAHGVKAVFFDLDNTLVDTAAAGRRAIEEVLPLSPPGPAAAVISVLQSKHHYGEGEARVICDKVQAKLLKECHDPAKMCITDLRISHWEEAIQETIGGEVNRNLAAECYFLWKTTRLQHLTLAEDTRGMLTELRKRVRLLLLTNGDKQTQREKIEACACQPYFDAIVVGGEQKEEKPAPSIFHYCCDLLGVQPAECVMVGDSLDTDIQGGLNAGLKATVWLNKAMTTPVDTSPVPHYIISSVLDLPAVLQKMEHKINANLGTDHMASSNE
;
A
#
# COMPACT_ATOMS: atom_id res chain seq x y z
N MET A 1 -23.70 11.84 23.33
CA MET A 1 -22.99 12.01 22.04
C MET A 1 -23.60 11.01 21.07
N GLY A 2 -24.31 11.50 20.03
CA GLY A 2 -25.02 10.63 19.10
C GLY A 2 -24.05 9.68 18.37
N ALA A 3 -24.42 8.42 18.23
CA ALA A 3 -23.65 7.43 17.50
C ALA A 3 -23.71 7.75 16.00
N HIS A 4 -22.70 8.46 15.50
CA HIS A 4 -22.58 8.79 14.09
C HIS A 4 -22.24 7.54 13.28
N GLY A 5 -22.95 7.31 12.16
CA GLY A 5 -22.63 6.28 11.18
C GLY A 5 -21.25 6.50 10.53
N VAL A 6 -20.74 5.50 9.79
CA VAL A 6 -19.54 5.65 8.98
C VAL A 6 -19.87 6.55 7.78
N LYS A 7 -19.08 7.62 7.58
CA LYS A 7 -19.22 8.54 6.45
C LYS A 7 -18.06 8.47 5.46
N ALA A 8 -16.90 8.02 5.90
CA ALA A 8 -15.74 7.87 5.04
C ALA A 8 -14.91 6.63 5.38
N VAL A 9 -14.27 6.08 4.35
CA VAL A 9 -13.29 5.00 4.47
C VAL A 9 -11.99 5.43 3.82
N PHE A 10 -10.91 5.35 4.57
CA PHE A 10 -9.55 5.57 4.10
C PHE A 10 -8.92 4.22 3.78
N PHE A 11 -8.35 4.09 2.60
CA PHE A 11 -7.66 2.89 2.15
C PHE A 11 -6.17 3.16 2.00
N ASP A 12 -5.35 2.26 2.48
CA ASP A 12 -3.98 2.15 2.03
C ASP A 12 -3.93 1.53 0.62
N LEU A 13 -2.81 1.72 -0.09
CA LEU A 13 -2.60 1.21 -1.44
C LEU A 13 -1.82 -0.09 -1.46
N ASP A 14 -0.58 -0.05 -0.97
CA ASP A 14 0.42 -1.11 -1.12
C ASP A 14 0.06 -2.34 -0.29
N ASN A 15 -0.03 -3.50 -0.93
CA ASN A 15 -0.46 -4.77 -0.33
C ASN A 15 -1.88 -4.76 0.26
N THR A 16 -2.56 -3.63 0.21
CA THR A 16 -3.97 -3.47 0.59
C THR A 16 -4.88 -3.59 -0.62
N LEU A 17 -4.85 -2.63 -1.53
CA LEU A 17 -5.65 -2.63 -2.76
C LEU A 17 -4.93 -3.30 -3.93
N VAL A 18 -3.61 -3.16 -4.01
CA VAL A 18 -2.75 -3.77 -5.04
C VAL A 18 -1.65 -4.59 -4.37
N ASP A 19 -1.30 -5.73 -4.96
CA ASP A 19 -0.24 -6.60 -4.44
C ASP A 19 1.15 -6.13 -4.93
N THR A 20 1.65 -5.09 -4.29
CA THR A 20 2.93 -4.47 -4.64
C THR A 20 4.10 -5.42 -4.40
N ALA A 21 4.02 -6.28 -3.38
CA ALA A 21 5.05 -7.26 -3.09
C ALA A 21 5.13 -8.32 -4.20
N ALA A 22 3.99 -8.87 -4.65
CA ALA A 22 3.96 -9.80 -5.77
C ALA A 22 4.42 -9.16 -7.08
N ALA A 23 4.01 -7.92 -7.36
CA ALA A 23 4.46 -7.20 -8.55
C ALA A 23 5.98 -6.99 -8.55
N GLY A 24 6.59 -6.69 -7.39
CA GLY A 24 8.03 -6.58 -7.23
C GLY A 24 8.77 -7.91 -7.48
N ARG A 25 8.23 -9.02 -6.94
CA ARG A 25 8.80 -10.37 -7.19
C ARG A 25 8.73 -10.75 -8.66
N ARG A 26 7.58 -10.56 -9.32
CA ARG A 26 7.41 -10.83 -10.76
C ARG A 26 8.40 -10.03 -11.61
N ALA A 27 8.64 -8.78 -11.30
CA ALA A 27 9.61 -7.96 -12.01
C ALA A 27 11.04 -8.51 -11.94
N ILE A 28 11.35 -9.32 -10.95
CA ILE A 28 12.64 -10.00 -10.79
C ILE A 28 12.64 -11.37 -11.49
N GLU A 29 11.57 -12.16 -11.33
CA GLU A 29 11.52 -13.60 -11.61
C GLU A 29 10.91 -13.96 -12.97
N GLU A 30 10.23 -13.03 -13.68
CA GLU A 30 9.46 -13.39 -14.87
C GLU A 30 10.35 -13.91 -16.02
N VAL A 31 10.58 -15.23 -15.97
CA VAL A 31 10.89 -16.06 -17.11
C VAL A 31 9.59 -16.78 -17.50
N LEU A 32 8.80 -16.20 -18.41
CA LEU A 32 7.66 -16.92 -18.98
C LEU A 32 8.11 -17.80 -20.15
N PRO A 33 7.93 -19.14 -20.05
CA PRO A 33 7.85 -19.97 -21.21
C PRO A 33 6.40 -19.92 -21.69
N LEU A 34 6.12 -19.48 -22.91
CA LEU A 34 4.92 -19.77 -23.73
C LEU A 34 4.27 -18.57 -24.43
N SER A 35 4.99 -17.48 -24.66
CA SER A 35 4.57 -16.47 -25.65
C SER A 35 5.78 -15.85 -26.36
N PRO A 36 5.67 -15.40 -27.62
CA PRO A 36 6.79 -14.78 -28.30
C PRO A 36 7.29 -13.58 -27.51
N PRO A 37 8.59 -13.25 -27.60
CA PRO A 37 9.22 -12.26 -26.71
C PRO A 37 8.55 -10.89 -26.87
N GLY A 38 7.65 -10.58 -25.95
CA GLY A 38 7.23 -9.22 -25.68
C GLY A 38 8.30 -8.50 -24.83
N PRO A 39 8.20 -7.18 -24.65
CA PRO A 39 9.25 -6.36 -24.04
C PRO A 39 9.51 -6.58 -22.55
N ALA A 40 8.97 -7.62 -21.93
CA ALA A 40 9.14 -7.92 -20.51
C ALA A 40 10.20 -9.01 -20.27
N ALA A 41 11.47 -8.68 -20.54
CA ALA A 41 12.56 -9.50 -20.02
C ALA A 41 12.76 -9.16 -18.53
N ALA A 42 12.57 -10.15 -17.64
CA ALA A 42 12.89 -9.99 -16.23
C ALA A 42 14.36 -9.57 -16.04
N VAL A 43 14.65 -8.84 -14.98
CA VAL A 43 16.02 -8.34 -14.71
C VAL A 43 17.05 -9.48 -14.73
N ILE A 44 16.72 -10.65 -14.18
CA ILE A 44 17.58 -11.82 -14.21
C ILE A 44 17.95 -12.19 -15.66
N SER A 45 16.98 -12.20 -16.59
CA SER A 45 17.24 -12.53 -17.99
C SER A 45 18.17 -11.52 -18.67
N VAL A 46 18.05 -10.23 -18.34
CA VAL A 46 18.96 -9.21 -18.88
C VAL A 46 20.37 -9.37 -18.32
N LEU A 47 20.52 -9.59 -17.02
CA LEU A 47 21.82 -9.85 -16.40
C LEU A 47 22.53 -11.06 -17.01
N GLN A 48 21.80 -12.13 -17.32
CA GLN A 48 22.33 -13.33 -17.94
C GLN A 48 22.65 -13.13 -19.43
N SER A 49 21.68 -12.65 -20.23
CA SER A 49 21.79 -12.64 -21.69
C SER A 49 22.68 -11.53 -22.22
N LYS A 50 22.63 -10.34 -21.63
CA LYS A 50 23.41 -9.18 -22.08
C LYS A 50 24.75 -9.06 -21.35
N HIS A 51 24.81 -9.42 -20.08
CA HIS A 51 25.98 -9.18 -19.23
C HIS A 51 26.69 -10.46 -18.80
N HIS A 52 26.18 -11.62 -19.23
CA HIS A 52 26.78 -12.93 -19.04
C HIS A 52 26.99 -13.33 -17.57
N TYR A 53 26.24 -12.76 -16.64
CA TYR A 53 26.28 -13.17 -15.24
C TYR A 53 25.67 -14.56 -15.09
N GLY A 54 26.21 -15.39 -14.19
CA GLY A 54 25.63 -16.65 -13.83
C GLY A 54 24.26 -16.49 -13.18
N GLU A 55 23.38 -17.49 -13.29
CA GLU A 55 22.05 -17.44 -12.68
C GLU A 55 22.11 -17.18 -11.17
N GLY A 56 23.05 -17.80 -10.47
CA GLY A 56 23.27 -17.59 -9.03
C GLY A 56 23.65 -16.16 -8.70
N GLU A 57 24.54 -15.56 -9.50
CA GLU A 57 24.95 -14.15 -9.31
C GLU A 57 23.80 -13.18 -9.54
N ALA A 58 23.04 -13.38 -10.61
CA ALA A 58 21.88 -12.54 -10.91
C ALA A 58 20.80 -12.59 -9.80
N ARG A 59 20.55 -13.79 -9.22
CA ARG A 59 19.64 -13.93 -8.07
C ARG A 59 20.17 -13.21 -6.84
N VAL A 60 21.44 -13.39 -6.49
CA VAL A 60 22.07 -12.70 -5.34
C VAL A 60 22.01 -11.19 -5.48
N ILE A 61 22.22 -10.64 -6.69
CA ILE A 61 22.08 -9.20 -6.95
C ILE A 61 20.65 -8.76 -6.63
N CYS A 62 19.65 -9.46 -7.16
CA CYS A 62 18.24 -9.12 -6.96
C CYS A 62 17.82 -9.21 -5.48
N ASP A 63 18.26 -10.23 -4.76
CA ASP A 63 17.99 -10.41 -3.32
C ASP A 63 18.58 -9.25 -2.49
N LYS A 64 19.81 -8.85 -2.81
CA LYS A 64 20.46 -7.69 -2.16
C LYS A 64 19.69 -6.39 -2.43
N VAL A 65 19.25 -6.17 -3.67
CA VAL A 65 18.42 -4.99 -4.00
C VAL A 65 17.11 -5.01 -3.22
N GLN A 66 16.42 -6.15 -3.14
CA GLN A 66 15.20 -6.26 -2.33
C GLN A 66 15.45 -5.92 -0.86
N ALA A 67 16.54 -6.45 -0.29
CA ALA A 67 16.91 -6.16 1.09
C ALA A 67 17.21 -4.67 1.33
N LYS A 68 17.83 -3.98 0.35
CA LYS A 68 18.08 -2.53 0.40
C LYS A 68 16.79 -1.74 0.30
N LEU A 69 15.87 -2.11 -0.61
CA LEU A 69 14.56 -1.47 -0.76
C LEU A 69 13.68 -1.60 0.49
N LEU A 70 13.76 -2.73 1.21
CA LEU A 70 13.03 -2.91 2.48
C LEU A 70 13.55 -2.02 3.61
N LYS A 71 14.81 -1.62 3.55
CA LYS A 71 15.47 -0.76 4.53
C LYS A 71 15.62 0.68 4.05
N GLU A 72 15.05 0.98 2.87
CA GLU A 72 15.19 2.28 2.22
C GLU A 72 14.66 3.40 3.13
N CYS A 73 15.55 4.35 3.43
CA CYS A 73 15.21 5.59 4.08
C CYS A 73 15.55 6.73 3.12
N HIS A 74 14.54 7.32 2.51
CA HIS A 74 14.68 8.35 1.50
C HIS A 74 14.55 9.74 2.09
N ASP A 75 15.56 10.58 1.87
CA ASP A 75 15.54 12.01 2.16
C ASP A 75 15.52 12.79 0.85
N PRO A 76 14.36 13.34 0.42
CA PRO A 76 14.24 14.05 -0.85
C PRO A 76 15.14 15.28 -0.97
N ALA A 77 15.59 15.86 0.15
CA ALA A 77 16.49 17.01 0.17
C ALA A 77 17.93 16.62 -0.22
N LYS A 78 18.30 15.35 -0.07
CA LYS A 78 19.66 14.86 -0.33
C LYS A 78 19.80 14.23 -1.71
N MET A 79 18.81 13.44 -2.14
CA MET A 79 18.89 12.68 -3.38
C MET A 79 17.49 12.40 -3.90
N CYS A 80 17.30 12.34 -5.21
CA CYS A 80 16.04 11.89 -5.77
C CYS A 80 15.89 10.38 -5.62
N ILE A 81 14.67 9.88 -5.52
CA ILE A 81 14.37 8.46 -5.30
C ILE A 81 14.92 7.57 -6.42
N THR A 82 14.93 8.05 -7.65
CA THR A 82 15.48 7.32 -8.81
C THR A 82 16.97 7.10 -8.65
N ASP A 83 17.75 8.13 -8.28
CA ASP A 83 19.19 8.00 -8.07
C ASP A 83 19.53 7.11 -6.88
N LEU A 84 18.77 7.21 -5.79
CA LEU A 84 18.93 6.34 -4.63
C LEU A 84 18.73 4.86 -5.04
N ARG A 85 17.70 4.57 -5.82
CA ARG A 85 17.41 3.20 -6.24
C ARG A 85 18.39 2.67 -7.27
N ILE A 86 18.88 3.51 -8.18
CA ILE A 86 19.98 3.14 -9.08
C ILE A 86 21.23 2.80 -8.24
N SER A 87 21.55 3.57 -7.19
CA SER A 87 22.69 3.25 -6.33
C SER A 87 22.52 1.92 -5.57
N HIS A 88 21.29 1.52 -5.20
CA HIS A 88 21.05 0.20 -4.63
C HIS A 88 21.42 -0.93 -5.62
N TRP A 89 21.10 -0.76 -6.91
CA TRP A 89 21.52 -1.70 -7.95
C TRP A 89 23.04 -1.69 -8.16
N GLU A 90 23.66 -0.50 -8.20
CA GLU A 90 25.13 -0.37 -8.29
C GLU A 90 25.83 -1.13 -7.17
N GLU A 91 25.46 -0.85 -5.94
CA GLU A 91 26.04 -1.48 -4.75
C GLU A 91 25.83 -3.00 -4.77
N ALA A 92 24.61 -3.49 -5.09
CA ALA A 92 24.32 -4.91 -5.13
C ALA A 92 25.16 -5.65 -6.21
N ILE A 93 25.34 -5.04 -7.38
CA ILE A 93 26.19 -5.57 -8.45
C ILE A 93 27.65 -5.60 -7.97
N GLN A 94 28.17 -4.50 -7.44
CA GLN A 94 29.54 -4.41 -6.96
C GLN A 94 29.84 -5.39 -5.83
N GLU A 95 28.95 -5.53 -4.87
CA GLU A 95 29.09 -6.46 -3.75
C GLU A 95 29.05 -7.93 -4.18
N THR A 96 28.51 -8.23 -5.36
CA THR A 96 28.37 -9.61 -5.85
C THR A 96 29.46 -9.99 -6.84
N ILE A 97 29.77 -9.12 -7.80
CA ILE A 97 30.69 -9.39 -8.89
C ILE A 97 32.08 -8.80 -8.61
N GLY A 98 32.15 -7.70 -7.85
CA GLY A 98 33.39 -6.90 -7.67
C GLY A 98 33.69 -6.02 -8.88
N GLY A 99 34.85 -5.33 -8.83
CA GLY A 99 35.33 -4.49 -9.92
C GLY A 99 34.70 -3.08 -9.95
N GLU A 100 34.93 -2.39 -11.07
CA GLU A 100 34.31 -1.07 -11.29
C GLU A 100 32.81 -1.19 -11.59
N VAL A 101 32.05 -0.32 -10.98
CA VAL A 101 30.59 -0.35 -11.11
C VAL A 101 30.16 0.30 -12.42
N ASN A 102 29.34 -0.40 -13.18
CA ASN A 102 28.70 0.12 -14.38
C ASN A 102 27.35 0.75 -14.03
N ARG A 103 27.33 2.09 -13.79
CA ARG A 103 26.11 2.82 -13.48
C ARG A 103 25.03 2.68 -14.58
N ASN A 104 25.43 2.51 -15.84
CA ASN A 104 24.48 2.32 -16.94
C ASN A 104 23.76 0.97 -16.80
N LEU A 105 24.47 -0.08 -16.41
CA LEU A 105 23.87 -1.38 -16.12
C LEU A 105 22.91 -1.28 -14.93
N ALA A 106 23.30 -0.64 -13.84
CA ALA A 106 22.46 -0.44 -12.67
C ALA A 106 21.18 0.33 -13.02
N ALA A 107 21.29 1.38 -13.84
CA ALA A 107 20.14 2.13 -14.33
C ALA A 107 19.23 1.28 -15.23
N GLU A 108 19.80 0.47 -16.15
CA GLU A 108 19.03 -0.46 -16.98
C GLU A 108 18.24 -1.45 -16.12
N CYS A 109 18.87 -2.08 -15.13
CA CYS A 109 18.21 -2.99 -14.18
C CYS A 109 17.10 -2.30 -13.40
N TYR A 110 17.35 -1.09 -12.87
CA TYR A 110 16.35 -0.33 -12.13
C TYR A 110 15.13 0.01 -12.99
N PHE A 111 15.34 0.57 -14.21
CA PHE A 111 14.22 0.96 -15.05
C PHE A 111 13.43 -0.23 -15.56
N LEU A 112 14.08 -1.34 -15.86
CA LEU A 112 13.43 -2.57 -16.23
C LEU A 112 12.56 -3.11 -15.07
N TRP A 113 13.15 -3.23 -13.88
CA TRP A 113 12.42 -3.63 -12.67
C TRP A 113 11.22 -2.71 -12.39
N LYS A 114 11.42 -1.39 -12.44
CA LYS A 114 10.37 -0.40 -12.21
C LYS A 114 9.23 -0.56 -13.22
N THR A 115 9.55 -0.61 -14.50
CA THR A 115 8.54 -0.70 -15.56
C THR A 115 7.76 -2.00 -15.48
N THR A 116 8.43 -3.13 -15.30
CA THR A 116 7.79 -4.44 -15.17
C THR A 116 6.92 -4.50 -13.92
N ARG A 117 7.41 -3.99 -12.78
CA ARG A 117 6.63 -3.90 -11.55
C ARG A 117 5.34 -3.10 -11.75
N LEU A 118 5.42 -1.93 -12.39
CA LEU A 118 4.25 -1.09 -12.64
C LEU A 118 3.23 -1.78 -13.56
N GLN A 119 3.67 -2.54 -14.57
CA GLN A 119 2.78 -3.32 -15.44
C GLN A 119 1.99 -4.40 -14.69
N HIS A 120 2.53 -4.91 -13.58
CA HIS A 120 1.86 -5.90 -12.74
C HIS A 120 1.00 -5.30 -11.62
N LEU A 121 0.99 -3.98 -11.46
CA LEU A 121 0.11 -3.32 -10.51
C LEU A 121 -1.27 -3.14 -11.12
N THR A 122 -2.17 -4.05 -10.78
CA THR A 122 -3.56 -3.99 -11.24
C THR A 122 -4.52 -4.00 -10.06
N LEU A 123 -5.56 -3.17 -10.13
CA LEU A 123 -6.68 -3.25 -9.22
C LEU A 123 -7.61 -4.38 -9.71
N ALA A 124 -7.79 -5.42 -8.89
CA ALA A 124 -8.62 -6.57 -9.25
C ALA A 124 -10.07 -6.15 -9.54
N GLU A 125 -10.74 -6.85 -10.47
CA GLU A 125 -12.09 -6.52 -10.91
C GLU A 125 -13.10 -6.53 -9.75
N ASP A 126 -13.02 -7.54 -8.88
CA ASP A 126 -13.88 -7.62 -7.70
C ASP A 126 -13.66 -6.44 -6.74
N THR A 127 -12.41 -5.99 -6.59
CA THR A 127 -12.08 -4.80 -5.79
C THR A 127 -12.64 -3.54 -6.43
N ARG A 128 -12.59 -3.39 -7.75
CA ARG A 128 -13.21 -2.28 -8.49
C ARG A 128 -14.72 -2.25 -8.25
N GLY A 129 -15.37 -3.40 -8.38
CA GLY A 129 -16.81 -3.57 -8.11
C GLY A 129 -17.15 -3.16 -6.67
N MET A 130 -16.41 -3.66 -5.69
CA MET A 130 -16.60 -3.33 -4.26
C MET A 130 -16.44 -1.82 -4.01
N LEU A 131 -15.38 -1.18 -4.51
CA LEU A 131 -15.17 0.26 -4.34
C LEU A 131 -16.28 1.08 -5.00
N THR A 132 -16.74 0.68 -6.19
CA THR A 132 -17.85 1.33 -6.91
C THR A 132 -19.14 1.30 -6.09
N GLU A 133 -19.49 0.15 -5.51
CA GLU A 133 -20.69 0.02 -4.68
C GLU A 133 -20.54 0.78 -3.35
N LEU A 134 -19.37 0.71 -2.73
CA LEU A 134 -19.12 1.37 -1.46
C LEU A 134 -19.20 2.90 -1.58
N ARG A 135 -18.69 3.47 -2.69
CA ARG A 135 -18.72 4.90 -2.97
C ARG A 135 -20.13 5.50 -3.08
N LYS A 136 -21.15 4.68 -3.36
CA LYS A 136 -22.56 5.12 -3.35
C LYS A 136 -23.07 5.45 -1.95
N ARG A 137 -22.40 4.97 -0.91
CA ARG A 137 -22.86 5.04 0.49
C ARG A 137 -21.96 5.90 1.37
N VAL A 138 -20.65 5.88 1.14
CA VAL A 138 -19.64 6.58 1.92
C VAL A 138 -18.59 7.22 1.00
N ARG A 139 -17.88 8.22 1.48
CA ARG A 139 -16.76 8.81 0.78
C ARG A 139 -15.53 7.90 0.88
N LEU A 140 -14.77 7.80 -0.19
CA LEU A 140 -13.56 6.99 -0.24
C LEU A 140 -12.34 7.88 -0.43
N LEU A 141 -11.29 7.64 0.38
CA LEU A 141 -10.02 8.32 0.27
C LEU A 141 -8.88 7.32 0.23
N LEU A 142 -7.95 7.50 -0.70
CA LEU A 142 -6.70 6.75 -0.75
C LEU A 142 -5.64 7.50 0.07
N LEU A 143 -5.05 6.84 1.06
CA LEU A 143 -3.99 7.37 1.93
C LEU A 143 -2.80 6.43 1.91
N THR A 144 -1.74 6.78 1.19
CA THR A 144 -0.56 5.94 1.00
C THR A 144 0.72 6.66 1.40
N ASN A 145 1.59 5.99 2.17
CA ASN A 145 2.91 6.47 2.53
C ASN A 145 3.91 6.30 1.38
N GLY A 146 5.03 6.99 1.46
CA GLY A 146 6.18 6.84 0.59
C GLY A 146 6.39 7.99 -0.39
N ASP A 147 7.47 7.88 -1.15
CA ASP A 147 7.91 8.92 -2.07
C ASP A 147 6.83 9.34 -3.08
N LYS A 148 6.69 10.65 -3.26
CA LYS A 148 5.69 11.27 -4.14
C LYS A 148 5.67 10.67 -5.55
N GLN A 149 6.82 10.64 -6.23
CA GLN A 149 6.91 10.17 -7.60
C GLN A 149 6.52 8.68 -7.68
N THR A 150 7.08 7.87 -6.79
CA THR A 150 6.83 6.43 -6.74
C THR A 150 5.35 6.12 -6.55
N GLN A 151 4.69 6.80 -5.61
CA GLN A 151 3.27 6.52 -5.32
C GLN A 151 2.35 7.03 -6.42
N ARG A 152 2.62 8.20 -7.02
CA ARG A 152 1.85 8.71 -8.16
C ARG A 152 1.94 7.78 -9.37
N GLU A 153 3.14 7.25 -9.68
CA GLU A 153 3.31 6.26 -10.75
C GLU A 153 2.52 4.95 -10.50
N LYS A 154 2.50 4.46 -9.27
CA LYS A 154 1.69 3.28 -8.90
C LYS A 154 0.18 3.54 -9.03
N ILE A 155 -0.28 4.70 -8.55
CA ILE A 155 -1.69 5.12 -8.63
C ILE A 155 -2.13 5.20 -10.09
N GLU A 156 -1.29 5.76 -10.97
CA GLU A 156 -1.55 5.82 -12.41
C GLU A 156 -1.57 4.43 -13.03
N ALA A 157 -0.56 3.58 -12.73
CA ALA A 157 -0.43 2.24 -13.27
C ALA A 157 -1.64 1.34 -12.95
N CYS A 158 -2.15 1.40 -11.71
CA CYS A 158 -3.31 0.61 -11.32
C CYS A 158 -4.66 1.28 -11.66
N ALA A 159 -4.65 2.50 -12.23
CA ALA A 159 -5.83 3.25 -12.64
C ALA A 159 -6.91 3.35 -11.55
N CYS A 160 -6.50 3.56 -10.29
CA CYS A 160 -7.42 3.54 -9.16
C CYS A 160 -8.09 4.90 -8.87
N GLN A 161 -7.63 6.00 -9.49
CA GLN A 161 -8.10 7.36 -9.23
C GLN A 161 -9.63 7.53 -9.29
N PRO A 162 -10.36 6.92 -10.27
CA PRO A 162 -11.80 7.14 -10.43
C PRO A 162 -12.64 6.64 -9.23
N TYR A 163 -12.07 5.78 -8.39
CA TYR A 163 -12.79 5.18 -7.27
C TYR A 163 -12.75 6.02 -6.00
N PHE A 164 -11.90 7.07 -5.95
CA PHE A 164 -11.67 7.87 -4.74
C PHE A 164 -12.15 9.31 -4.90
N ASP A 165 -12.68 9.87 -3.82
CA ASP A 165 -13.07 11.28 -3.73
C ASP A 165 -11.86 12.17 -3.46
N ALA A 166 -10.82 11.61 -2.81
CA ALA A 166 -9.53 12.27 -2.61
C ALA A 166 -8.40 11.23 -2.55
N ILE A 167 -7.18 11.68 -2.88
CA ILE A 167 -5.95 10.88 -2.85
C ILE A 167 -4.89 11.68 -2.13
N VAL A 168 -4.35 11.11 -1.05
CA VAL A 168 -3.28 11.70 -0.24
C VAL A 168 -2.06 10.78 -0.27
N VAL A 169 -0.93 11.34 -0.71
CA VAL A 169 0.38 10.67 -0.71
C VAL A 169 1.22 11.26 0.43
N GLY A 170 1.73 10.41 1.31
CA GLY A 170 2.50 10.82 2.48
C GLY A 170 3.69 11.70 2.12
N GLY A 171 4.48 11.31 1.11
CA GLY A 171 5.63 12.08 0.63
C GLY A 171 5.30 13.46 0.03
N GLU A 172 4.02 13.84 -0.09
CA GLU A 172 3.56 15.18 -0.43
C GLU A 172 3.16 16.00 0.80
N GLN A 173 3.13 15.37 1.97
CA GLN A 173 2.69 15.96 3.23
C GLN A 173 3.88 16.24 4.15
N LYS A 174 3.63 16.99 5.19
CA LYS A 174 4.63 17.29 6.22
C LYS A 174 4.98 16.06 7.06
N GLU A 175 4.01 15.20 7.28
CA GLU A 175 4.13 13.96 8.06
C GLU A 175 3.34 12.84 7.37
N GLU A 176 3.83 11.61 7.53
CA GLU A 176 3.19 10.40 6.99
C GLU A 176 2.47 9.60 8.10
N LYS A 177 1.70 8.57 7.73
CA LYS A 177 1.20 7.59 8.70
C LYS A 177 2.39 6.99 9.48
N PRO A 178 2.34 6.85 10.81
CA PRO A 178 1.17 6.90 11.68
C PRO A 178 0.89 8.26 12.35
N ALA A 179 1.45 9.37 11.87
CA ALA A 179 1.20 10.68 12.46
C ALA A 179 -0.32 11.03 12.38
N PRO A 180 -0.98 11.43 13.49
CA PRO A 180 -2.41 11.73 13.46
C PRO A 180 -2.76 12.93 12.57
N SER A 181 -1.83 13.84 12.33
CA SER A 181 -1.99 15.04 11.50
C SER A 181 -2.43 14.72 10.08
N ILE A 182 -1.87 13.66 9.44
CA ILE A 182 -2.23 13.27 8.08
C ILE A 182 -3.66 12.72 8.01
N PHE A 183 -4.12 12.00 9.04
CA PHE A 183 -5.49 11.50 9.11
C PHE A 183 -6.48 12.65 9.32
N HIS A 184 -6.16 13.62 10.18
CA HIS A 184 -6.98 14.80 10.37
C HIS A 184 -7.09 15.63 9.08
N TYR A 185 -5.97 15.80 8.36
CA TYR A 185 -5.98 16.41 7.03
C TYR A 185 -6.91 15.68 6.05
N CYS A 186 -6.91 14.33 6.05
CA CYS A 186 -7.84 13.53 5.25
C CYS A 186 -9.31 13.78 5.65
N CYS A 187 -9.59 13.88 6.95
CA CYS A 187 -10.93 14.22 7.46
C CYS A 187 -11.39 15.59 6.95
N ASP A 188 -10.51 16.59 7.04
CA ASP A 188 -10.79 17.96 6.59
C ASP A 188 -11.07 18.00 5.08
N LEU A 189 -10.27 17.30 4.26
CA LEU A 189 -10.49 17.18 2.81
C LEU A 189 -11.88 16.65 2.45
N LEU A 190 -12.36 15.69 3.23
CA LEU A 190 -13.68 15.09 3.01
C LEU A 190 -14.81 15.78 3.78
N GLY A 191 -14.52 16.74 4.65
CA GLY A 191 -15.52 17.41 5.49
C GLY A 191 -16.23 16.46 6.45
N VAL A 192 -15.47 15.55 7.09
CA VAL A 192 -15.96 14.54 8.05
C VAL A 192 -15.18 14.62 9.36
N GLN A 193 -15.74 14.03 10.43
CA GLN A 193 -15.04 13.95 11.72
C GLN A 193 -14.28 12.62 11.83
N PRO A 194 -13.16 12.53 12.57
CA PRO A 194 -12.44 11.27 12.80
C PRO A 194 -13.35 10.14 13.29
N ALA A 195 -14.27 10.42 14.20
CA ALA A 195 -15.26 9.48 14.73
C ALA A 195 -16.29 8.96 13.70
N GLU A 196 -16.23 9.44 12.44
CA GLU A 196 -17.06 9.02 11.31
C GLU A 196 -16.25 8.27 10.24
N CYS A 197 -14.93 8.07 10.46
CA CYS A 197 -14.01 7.51 9.50
C CYS A 197 -13.49 6.13 9.92
N VAL A 198 -13.21 5.29 8.93
CA VAL A 198 -12.58 3.97 9.10
C VAL A 198 -11.29 3.92 8.30
N MET A 199 -10.19 3.43 8.88
CA MET A 199 -8.95 3.13 8.16
C MET A 199 -8.87 1.64 7.85
N VAL A 200 -8.50 1.30 6.61
CA VAL A 200 -8.27 -0.07 6.13
C VAL A 200 -6.86 -0.15 5.55
N GLY A 201 -6.03 -1.04 6.10
CA GLY A 201 -4.66 -1.23 5.63
C GLY A 201 -4.03 -2.51 6.13
N ASP A 202 -2.85 -2.87 5.58
CA ASP A 202 -2.12 -4.08 5.93
C ASP A 202 -1.06 -3.87 7.02
N SER A 203 -0.68 -2.61 7.29
CA SER A 203 0.37 -2.28 8.26
C SER A 203 -0.19 -1.96 9.63
N LEU A 204 0.20 -2.77 10.64
CA LEU A 204 -0.13 -2.49 12.03
C LEU A 204 0.50 -1.18 12.52
N ASP A 205 1.74 -0.90 12.13
CA ASP A 205 2.52 0.24 12.63
C ASP A 205 2.10 1.58 12.02
N THR A 206 1.62 1.58 10.78
CA THR A 206 1.27 2.83 10.08
C THR A 206 -0.24 3.05 9.99
N ASP A 207 -0.99 2.07 9.47
CA ASP A 207 -2.43 2.21 9.23
C ASP A 207 -3.23 2.09 10.52
N ILE A 208 -2.98 1.00 11.26
CA ILE A 208 -3.75 0.69 12.46
C ILE A 208 -3.36 1.64 13.59
N GLN A 209 -2.06 1.75 13.88
CA GLN A 209 -1.58 2.67 14.92
C GLN A 209 -1.97 4.11 14.60
N GLY A 210 -1.82 4.54 13.33
CA GLY A 210 -2.18 5.89 12.90
C GLY A 210 -3.67 6.18 13.05
N GLY A 211 -4.53 5.25 12.64
CA GLY A 211 -5.97 5.38 12.80
C GLY A 211 -6.41 5.44 14.27
N LEU A 212 -5.77 4.66 15.14
CA LEU A 212 -5.97 4.71 16.59
C LEU A 212 -5.52 6.06 17.17
N ASN A 213 -4.32 6.53 16.81
CA ASN A 213 -3.76 7.81 17.26
C ASN A 213 -4.62 9.01 16.83
N ALA A 214 -5.23 8.94 15.65
CA ALA A 214 -6.09 9.98 15.12
C ALA A 214 -7.53 9.96 15.67
N GLY A 215 -7.87 8.97 16.48
CA GLY A 215 -9.21 8.81 17.04
C GLY A 215 -10.27 8.45 16.00
N LEU A 216 -9.89 7.69 14.95
CA LEU A 216 -10.85 7.21 13.99
C LEU A 216 -11.87 6.29 14.64
N LYS A 217 -13.06 6.21 14.04
CA LYS A 217 -14.17 5.35 14.49
C LYS A 217 -13.76 3.89 14.60
N ALA A 218 -13.03 3.39 13.60
CA ALA A 218 -12.49 2.04 13.61
C ALA A 218 -11.26 1.92 12.70
N THR A 219 -10.47 0.89 12.98
CA THR A 219 -9.38 0.41 12.16
C THR A 219 -9.63 -1.03 11.75
N VAL A 220 -9.36 -1.35 10.49
CA VAL A 220 -9.55 -2.66 9.90
C VAL A 220 -8.21 -3.14 9.35
N TRP A 221 -7.65 -4.14 9.99
CA TRP A 221 -6.38 -4.72 9.56
C TRP A 221 -6.59 -5.81 8.51
N LEU A 222 -5.98 -5.63 7.34
CA LEU A 222 -5.95 -6.62 6.29
C LEU A 222 -4.78 -7.59 6.51
N ASN A 223 -5.08 -8.74 7.07
CA ASN A 223 -4.11 -9.81 7.41
C ASN A 223 -4.23 -10.98 6.42
N LYS A 224 -3.75 -10.79 5.20
CA LYS A 224 -3.78 -11.85 4.14
C LYS A 224 -3.00 -13.10 4.53
N ALA A 225 -1.89 -12.94 5.24
CA ALA A 225 -1.00 -14.02 5.62
C ALA A 225 -1.46 -14.78 6.88
N MET A 226 -2.56 -14.36 7.51
CA MET A 226 -3.06 -14.95 8.76
C MET A 226 -1.99 -14.97 9.88
N THR A 227 -1.10 -13.97 9.88
CA THR A 227 -0.03 -13.86 10.87
C THR A 227 -0.58 -13.51 12.26
N THR A 228 0.06 -14.01 13.29
CA THR A 228 -0.26 -13.64 14.66
C THR A 228 0.50 -12.36 15.02
N PRO A 229 -0.19 -11.28 15.45
CA PRO A 229 0.48 -10.08 15.94
C PRO A 229 1.34 -10.39 17.17
N VAL A 230 2.45 -9.65 17.35
CA VAL A 230 3.21 -9.71 18.59
C VAL A 230 2.47 -8.96 19.70
N ASP A 231 2.71 -9.30 20.97
CA ASP A 231 1.98 -8.74 22.12
C ASP A 231 2.02 -7.20 22.20
N THR A 232 3.06 -6.57 21.65
CA THR A 232 3.22 -5.11 21.61
C THR A 232 2.54 -4.43 20.41
N SER A 233 1.94 -5.20 19.50
CA SER A 233 1.29 -4.65 18.30
C SER A 233 0.01 -3.88 18.67
N PRO A 234 -0.34 -2.81 17.93
CA PRO A 234 -1.61 -2.14 18.11
C PRO A 234 -2.78 -3.09 17.80
N VAL A 235 -3.85 -3.01 18.58
CA VAL A 235 -5.01 -3.89 18.46
C VAL A 235 -6.01 -3.26 17.48
N PRO A 236 -6.23 -3.85 16.29
CA PRO A 236 -7.23 -3.37 15.34
C PRO A 236 -8.66 -3.62 15.87
N HIS A 237 -9.62 -2.80 15.48
CA HIS A 237 -11.03 -3.02 15.81
C HIS A 237 -11.61 -4.23 15.06
N TYR A 238 -11.12 -4.48 13.84
CA TYR A 238 -11.52 -5.61 13.00
C TYR A 238 -10.31 -6.16 12.24
N ILE A 239 -10.36 -7.45 11.95
CA ILE A 239 -9.37 -8.15 11.12
C ILE A 239 -10.11 -8.81 9.97
N ILE A 240 -9.59 -8.66 8.76
CA ILE A 240 -10.11 -9.26 7.53
C ILE A 240 -8.98 -9.96 6.78
N SER A 241 -9.29 -11.01 6.02
CA SER A 241 -8.34 -11.70 5.16
C SER A 241 -8.35 -11.20 3.71
N SER A 242 -9.45 -10.55 3.32
CA SER A 242 -9.62 -9.93 2.00
C SER A 242 -10.25 -8.55 2.16
N VAL A 243 -9.84 -7.60 1.32
CA VAL A 243 -10.50 -6.27 1.26
C VAL A 243 -11.98 -6.39 0.89
N LEU A 244 -12.38 -7.47 0.23
CA LEU A 244 -13.76 -7.77 -0.14
C LEU A 244 -14.66 -8.10 1.07
N ASP A 245 -14.08 -8.37 2.23
CA ASP A 245 -14.82 -8.60 3.50
C ASP A 245 -15.29 -7.28 4.14
N LEU A 246 -14.75 -6.13 3.70
CA LEU A 246 -15.01 -4.82 4.29
C LEU A 246 -16.50 -4.43 4.31
N PRO A 247 -17.31 -4.64 3.24
CA PRO A 247 -18.73 -4.29 3.28
C PRO A 247 -19.49 -4.96 4.42
N ALA A 248 -19.18 -6.24 4.73
CA ALA A 248 -19.77 -6.96 5.83
C ALA A 248 -19.36 -6.39 7.20
N VAL A 249 -18.12 -5.93 7.33
CA VAL A 249 -17.62 -5.25 8.54
C VAL A 249 -18.36 -3.95 8.77
N LEU A 250 -18.52 -3.12 7.73
CA LEU A 250 -19.23 -1.84 7.82
C LEU A 250 -20.71 -2.05 8.19
N GLN A 251 -21.34 -3.06 7.62
CA GLN A 251 -22.72 -3.42 7.97
C GLN A 251 -22.85 -3.82 9.46
N LYS A 252 -21.90 -4.60 9.99
CA LYS A 252 -21.87 -4.95 11.43
C LYS A 252 -21.71 -3.71 12.32
N MET A 253 -20.94 -2.71 11.90
CA MET A 253 -20.81 -1.45 12.64
C MET A 253 -22.15 -0.70 12.68
N GLU A 254 -22.88 -0.62 11.57
CA GLU A 254 -24.18 0.04 11.50
C GLU A 254 -25.21 -0.64 12.39
N HIS A 255 -25.27 -1.97 12.38
CA HIS A 255 -26.20 -2.73 13.26
C HIS A 255 -25.94 -2.52 14.75
N LYS A 256 -24.67 -2.46 15.18
CA LYS A 256 -24.33 -2.17 16.58
C LYS A 256 -24.78 -0.76 17.00
N ILE A 257 -24.70 0.23 16.13
CA ILE A 257 -25.17 1.59 16.39
C ILE A 257 -26.68 1.59 16.60
N ASN A 258 -27.43 0.95 15.72
CA ASN A 258 -28.90 0.90 15.80
C ASN A 258 -29.40 0.14 17.03
N ALA A 259 -28.72 -0.94 17.43
CA ALA A 259 -29.04 -1.69 18.64
C ALA A 259 -28.86 -0.84 19.91
N ASN A 260 -27.78 -0.05 19.99
CA ASN A 260 -27.52 0.82 21.14
C ASN A 260 -28.51 1.99 21.22
N LEU A 261 -28.95 2.55 20.08
CA LEU A 261 -29.97 3.61 20.05
C LEU A 261 -31.37 3.11 20.45
N GLY A 262 -31.68 1.82 20.16
CA GLY A 262 -32.94 1.19 20.55
C GLY A 262 -33.08 0.92 22.06
N THR A 263 -31.95 0.69 22.75
CA THR A 263 -31.95 0.46 24.22
C THR A 263 -32.07 1.76 25.01
N ASP A 264 -31.58 2.88 24.53
CA ASP A 264 -31.72 4.18 25.21
C ASP A 264 -33.14 4.74 25.14
N HIS A 265 -33.93 4.40 24.12
CA HIS A 265 -35.33 4.82 24.02
C HIS A 265 -36.29 3.98 24.93
N MET A 266 -35.89 2.78 25.33
CA MET A 266 -36.71 1.99 26.27
C MET A 266 -36.47 2.34 27.74
N ALA A 267 -35.31 2.96 28.06
CA ALA A 267 -34.99 3.37 29.42
C ALA A 267 -35.64 4.71 29.83
N SER A 268 -36.04 5.55 28.86
CA SER A 268 -36.62 6.88 29.14
C SER A 268 -38.17 6.90 29.16
N SER A 269 -38.83 5.75 29.00
CA SER A 269 -40.29 5.67 29.01
C SER A 269 -40.89 5.03 30.29
N ASN A 270 -40.07 4.86 31.34
CA ASN A 270 -40.47 4.32 32.64
C ASN A 270 -40.18 5.30 33.82
N GLU A 271 -40.31 6.62 33.61
CA GLU A 271 -40.42 7.59 34.71
C GLU A 271 -41.74 8.34 34.65
#